data_4f2c88ad1199816e9a23a6e9b6e3a275
#
_entry.id   4f2c88ad1199816e9a23a6e9b6e3a275
#
_cell.length_a   1.000
_cell.length_b   1.000
_cell.length_c   1.000
_cell.angle_alpha   90.00
_cell.angle_beta   90.00
_cell.angle_gamma   90.00
#
_symmetry.space_group_name_H-M   'P 1'
#
loop_
_entity.id
_entity.type
_entity.pdbx_description
1 polymer ?
#
loop_
_entity_poly.entity_id
_entity_poly.type
_entity_poly.pdbx_seq_one_letter_code
_entity_poly.pdbx_strand_id
1 'polypeptide(L)'
;MYNKEFYELVEKYDLSIPQAEGFLTAYIALEGCLNHPIYGNRWEVISARRSITRVIYEASLTKISGFITPAAKRILVDRLLDGEEKTKLTTNDHIFSPQTYAHFICTRWDLFQDNLDNFFREMLVCSITVKCTLE
;
A
#
# COMPACT_ATOMS: atom_id res chain seq x y z
N MET A 1 -17.07 4.46 15.30
CA MET A 1 -17.15 5.81 14.74
C MET A 1 -15.82 6.52 14.89
N TYR A 2 -15.42 7.26 13.89
CA TYR A 2 -14.08 7.85 13.83
C TYR A 2 -14.13 9.34 14.16
N ASN A 3 -12.97 9.94 14.44
CA ASN A 3 -12.90 11.36 14.76
C ASN A 3 -12.95 12.22 13.48
N LYS A 4 -13.01 13.52 13.67
CA LYS A 4 -13.10 14.49 12.57
C LYS A 4 -11.91 14.39 11.61
N GLU A 5 -10.71 14.22 12.14
CA GLU A 5 -9.50 14.09 11.34
C GLU A 5 -9.58 12.93 10.33
N PHE A 6 -10.10 11.79 10.76
CA PHE A 6 -10.27 10.63 9.89
C PHE A 6 -11.16 10.98 8.69
N TYR A 7 -12.30 11.61 8.93
CA TYR A 7 -13.23 11.96 7.84
C TYR A 7 -12.68 13.05 6.93
N GLU A 8 -11.89 13.97 7.45
CA GLU A 8 -11.20 14.97 6.64
C GLU A 8 -10.18 14.31 5.71
N LEU A 9 -9.47 13.29 6.17
CA LEU A 9 -8.52 12.54 5.35
C LEU A 9 -9.22 11.69 4.29
N VAL A 10 -10.36 11.09 4.63
CA VAL A 10 -11.19 10.35 3.67
C VAL A 10 -11.58 11.26 2.50
N GLU A 11 -12.03 12.47 2.79
CA GLU A 11 -12.40 13.44 1.77
C GLU A 11 -11.18 13.95 0.99
N LYS A 12 -10.13 14.32 1.69
CA LYS A 12 -8.91 14.86 1.09
C LYS A 12 -8.29 13.92 0.05
N TYR A 13 -8.28 12.63 0.33
CA TYR A 13 -7.65 11.62 -0.52
C TYR A 13 -8.63 10.80 -1.33
N ASP A 14 -9.90 11.16 -1.30
CA ASP A 14 -10.97 10.47 -2.05
C ASP A 14 -10.96 8.96 -1.80
N LEU A 15 -10.94 8.58 -0.53
CA LEU A 15 -10.91 7.18 -0.12
C LEU A 15 -12.33 6.69 0.20
N SER A 16 -12.56 5.39 -0.01
CA SER A 16 -13.72 4.76 0.62
C SER A 16 -13.46 4.59 2.12
N ILE A 17 -14.52 4.46 2.89
CA ILE A 17 -14.39 4.21 4.33
C ILE A 17 -13.59 2.93 4.60
N PRO A 18 -13.88 1.79 3.96
CA PRO A 18 -13.06 0.59 4.17
C PRO A 18 -11.57 0.76 3.85
N GLN A 19 -11.23 1.52 2.81
CA GLN A 19 -9.84 1.80 2.47
C GLN A 19 -9.14 2.62 3.54
N ALA A 20 -9.81 3.68 4.01
CA ALA A 20 -9.30 4.52 5.08
C ALA A 20 -9.17 3.76 6.40
N GLU A 21 -10.12 2.88 6.69
CA GLU A 21 -10.04 1.99 7.86
C GLU A 21 -8.80 1.08 7.80
N GLY A 22 -8.49 0.56 6.62
CA GLY A 22 -7.28 -0.23 6.40
C GLY A 22 -6.00 0.56 6.71
N PHE A 23 -5.93 1.79 6.23
CA PHE A 23 -4.79 2.67 6.50
C PHE A 23 -4.69 3.01 8.00
N LEU A 24 -5.80 3.35 8.62
CA LEU A 24 -5.84 3.68 10.05
C LEU A 24 -5.42 2.48 10.90
N THR A 25 -5.91 1.29 10.56
CA THR A 25 -5.55 0.05 11.27
C THR A 25 -4.05 -0.21 11.17
N ALA A 26 -3.48 -0.03 9.99
CA ALA A 26 -2.04 -0.18 9.79
C ALA A 26 -1.26 0.85 10.63
N TYR A 27 -1.71 2.09 10.65
CA TYR A 27 -1.08 3.14 11.47
C TYR A 27 -1.07 2.78 12.96
N ILE A 28 -2.20 2.37 13.49
CA ILE A 28 -2.34 2.00 14.90
C ILE A 28 -1.43 0.81 15.24
N ALA A 29 -1.38 -0.19 14.38
CA ALA A 29 -0.54 -1.36 14.58
C ALA A 29 0.96 -0.98 14.59
N LEU A 30 1.38 -0.14 13.65
CA LEU A 30 2.76 0.34 13.55
C LEU A 30 3.13 1.23 14.74
N GLU A 31 2.24 2.12 15.14
CA GLU A 31 2.45 2.99 16.30
C GLU A 31 2.67 2.15 17.56
N GLY A 32 1.83 1.13 17.78
CA GLY A 32 1.97 0.23 18.92
C GLY A 32 3.29 -0.53 18.93
N CYS A 33 3.77 -0.97 17.77
CA CYS A 33 5.03 -1.70 17.66
C CYS A 33 6.25 -0.78 17.75
N LEU A 34 6.25 0.32 17.00
CA LEU A 34 7.44 1.16 16.84
C LEU A 34 7.70 2.07 18.05
N ASN A 35 6.66 2.40 18.80
CA ASN A 35 6.80 3.16 20.05
C ASN A 35 7.04 2.27 21.27
N HIS A 36 6.99 0.96 21.09
CA HIS A 36 7.23 0.04 22.20
C HIS A 36 8.72 0.04 22.58
N PRO A 37 9.08 0.04 23.88
CA PRO A 37 10.48 0.09 24.32
C PRO A 37 11.38 -1.01 23.72
N ILE A 38 10.81 -2.19 23.46
CA ILE A 38 11.56 -3.31 22.89
C ILE A 38 11.74 -3.16 21.38
N TYR A 39 10.71 -2.66 20.69
CA TYR A 39 10.70 -2.65 19.22
C TYR A 39 11.17 -1.32 18.62
N GLY A 40 10.91 -0.20 19.24
CA GLY A 40 11.08 1.15 18.75
C GLY A 40 12.14 1.34 17.66
N ASN A 41 13.41 1.39 18.06
CA ASN A 41 14.51 1.64 17.12
C ASN A 41 15.22 0.35 16.65
N ARG A 42 14.65 -0.81 16.95
CA ARG A 42 15.30 -2.11 16.68
C ARG A 42 14.56 -2.97 15.67
N TRP A 43 13.60 -2.40 14.95
CA TRP A 43 12.79 -3.18 14.03
C TRP A 43 13.64 -3.91 12.97
N GLU A 44 14.79 -3.38 12.61
CA GLU A 44 15.70 -3.97 11.61
C GLU A 44 16.29 -5.30 12.07
N VAL A 45 16.45 -5.48 13.36
CA VAL A 45 17.08 -6.67 13.95
C VAL A 45 16.06 -7.64 14.54
N ILE A 46 14.78 -7.34 14.42
CA ILE A 46 13.72 -8.13 15.05
C ILE A 46 13.12 -9.09 14.01
N SER A 47 12.85 -10.31 14.43
CA SER A 47 12.14 -11.29 13.61
C SER A 47 10.73 -10.79 13.21
N ALA A 48 10.17 -9.84 13.94
CA ALA A 48 8.91 -9.18 13.65
C ALA A 48 8.94 -8.30 12.40
N ARG A 49 10.11 -8.04 11.81
CA ARG A 49 10.26 -7.27 10.58
C ARG A 49 9.31 -7.73 9.48
N ARG A 50 9.17 -9.04 9.31
CA ARG A 50 8.27 -9.60 8.30
C ARG A 50 6.81 -9.26 8.59
N SER A 51 6.42 -9.27 9.86
CA SER A 51 5.06 -8.93 10.27
C SER A 51 4.74 -7.46 10.03
N ILE A 52 5.69 -6.58 10.32
CA ILE A 52 5.55 -5.14 10.07
C ILE A 52 5.43 -4.86 8.56
N THR A 53 6.30 -5.47 7.77
CA THR A 53 6.23 -5.38 6.30
C THR A 53 4.88 -5.88 5.79
N ARG A 54 4.38 -6.97 6.37
CA ARG A 54 3.09 -7.53 6.01
C ARG A 54 1.92 -6.58 6.31
N VAL A 55 1.96 -5.89 7.43
CA VAL A 55 0.94 -4.90 7.78
C VAL A 55 0.81 -3.83 6.69
N ILE A 56 1.93 -3.29 6.22
CA ILE A 56 1.93 -2.30 5.16
C ILE A 56 1.45 -2.90 3.84
N TYR A 57 1.93 -4.09 3.51
CA TYR A 57 1.53 -4.77 2.28
C TYR A 57 0.02 -5.04 2.24
N GLU A 58 -0.55 -5.55 3.33
CA GLU A 58 -1.97 -5.86 3.40
C GLU A 58 -2.84 -4.60 3.38
N ALA A 59 -2.35 -3.49 3.93
CA ALA A 59 -3.07 -2.23 3.94
C ALA A 59 -2.93 -1.47 2.61
N SER A 60 -1.87 -1.75 1.83
CA SER A 60 -1.69 -1.10 0.54
C SER A 60 -2.79 -1.52 -0.43
N LEU A 61 -3.25 -0.55 -1.20
CA LEU A 61 -4.32 -0.76 -2.16
C LEU A 61 -3.74 -1.09 -3.53
N THR A 62 -4.52 -1.81 -4.33
CA THR A 62 -4.23 -1.95 -5.75
C THR A 62 -4.89 -0.78 -6.47
N LYS A 63 -4.20 0.35 -6.51
CA LYS A 63 -4.71 1.55 -7.18
C LYS A 63 -4.17 1.59 -8.61
N ILE A 64 -5.08 1.40 -9.56
CA ILE A 64 -4.73 1.37 -10.98
C ILE A 64 -4.29 2.77 -11.42
N SER A 65 -3.07 2.90 -11.92
CA SER A 65 -2.53 4.17 -12.39
C SER A 65 -3.07 4.58 -13.75
N GLY A 66 -3.64 3.63 -14.50
CA GLY A 66 -4.00 3.82 -15.91
C GLY A 66 -2.87 3.48 -16.87
N PHE A 67 -1.67 3.23 -16.38
CA PHE A 67 -0.55 2.80 -17.20
C PHE A 67 -0.52 1.29 -17.38
N ILE A 68 -0.07 0.85 -18.54
CA ILE A 68 0.04 -0.56 -18.89
C ILE A 68 1.34 -0.78 -19.66
N THR A 69 2.04 -1.88 -19.39
CA THR A 69 3.23 -2.21 -20.19
C THR A 69 2.83 -2.60 -21.61
N PRO A 70 3.70 -2.36 -22.62
CA PRO A 70 3.41 -2.76 -23.99
C PRO A 70 3.10 -4.25 -24.14
N ALA A 71 3.81 -5.12 -23.40
CA ALA A 71 3.58 -6.56 -23.43
C ALA A 71 2.19 -6.93 -22.90
N ALA A 72 1.77 -6.32 -21.78
CA ALA A 72 0.43 -6.56 -21.21
C ALA A 72 -0.68 -6.04 -22.14
N LYS A 73 -0.46 -4.88 -22.75
CA LYS A 73 -1.40 -4.31 -23.72
C LYS A 73 -1.61 -5.27 -24.91
N ARG A 74 -0.54 -5.83 -25.43
CA ARG A 74 -0.59 -6.79 -26.54
C ARG A 74 -1.42 -8.02 -26.18
N ILE A 75 -1.20 -8.59 -25.01
CA ILE A 75 -1.95 -9.76 -24.54
C ILE A 75 -3.44 -9.43 -24.44
N LEU A 76 -3.80 -8.29 -23.87
CA LEU A 76 -5.20 -7.89 -23.74
C LEU A 76 -5.88 -7.65 -25.09
N VAL A 77 -5.19 -7.02 -26.04
CA VAL A 77 -5.71 -6.79 -27.39
C VAL A 77 -5.93 -8.11 -28.13
N ASP A 78 -4.95 -9.00 -28.10
CA ASP A 78 -5.06 -10.32 -28.77
C ASP A 78 -6.23 -11.12 -28.21
N ARG A 79 -6.47 -11.08 -26.91
CA ARG A 79 -7.59 -11.75 -26.30
C ARG A 79 -8.94 -11.19 -26.67
N LEU A 80 -9.04 -9.87 -26.80
CA LEU A 80 -10.26 -9.22 -27.28
C LEU A 80 -10.57 -9.61 -28.72
N LEU A 81 -9.55 -9.71 -29.57
CA LEU A 81 -9.70 -10.11 -30.96
C LEU A 81 -10.09 -11.58 -31.11
N ASP A 82 -9.55 -12.45 -30.27
CA ASP A 82 -9.81 -13.88 -30.30
C ASP A 82 -11.12 -14.26 -29.61
N GLY A 83 -11.78 -13.34 -28.92
CA GLY A 83 -13.00 -13.60 -28.17
C GLY A 83 -12.81 -14.52 -26.98
N GLU A 84 -11.59 -14.70 -26.51
CA GLU A 84 -11.27 -15.55 -25.37
C GLU A 84 -11.69 -14.91 -24.06
N GLU A 85 -12.14 -15.74 -23.13
CA GLU A 85 -12.41 -15.32 -21.75
C GLU A 85 -11.13 -14.83 -21.09
N LYS A 86 -11.29 -13.90 -20.15
CA LYS A 86 -10.17 -13.35 -19.38
C LYS A 86 -9.51 -14.45 -18.55
N THR A 87 -8.45 -15.04 -19.05
CA THR A 87 -7.51 -15.73 -18.18
C THR A 87 -6.51 -14.73 -17.64
N LYS A 88 -6.01 -15.03 -16.45
CA LYS A 88 -5.13 -14.13 -15.70
C LYS A 88 -3.71 -14.17 -16.27
N LEU A 89 -3.47 -13.54 -17.42
CA LEU A 89 -2.14 -13.41 -18.02
C LEU A 89 -1.47 -12.08 -17.69
N THR A 90 -2.22 -11.16 -17.07
CA THR A 90 -1.69 -9.87 -16.62
C THR A 90 -2.01 -9.66 -15.15
N THR A 91 -1.23 -8.85 -14.49
CA THR A 91 -1.41 -8.48 -13.10
C THR A 91 -1.14 -6.99 -12.92
N ASN A 92 -1.63 -6.43 -11.83
CA ASN A 92 -1.26 -5.09 -11.41
C ASN A 92 -0.09 -5.20 -10.44
N ASP A 93 1.03 -4.60 -10.80
CA ASP A 93 2.22 -4.61 -9.97
C ASP A 93 2.47 -3.21 -9.41
N HIS A 94 2.95 -3.14 -8.17
CA HIS A 94 3.26 -1.86 -7.55
C HIS A 94 4.45 -1.20 -8.27
N ILE A 95 4.32 0.09 -8.57
CA ILE A 95 5.43 0.88 -9.11
C ILE A 95 6.52 1.00 -8.04
N PHE A 96 6.11 1.20 -6.80
CA PHE A 96 7.00 1.25 -5.65
C PHE A 96 6.78 0.02 -4.77
N SER A 97 7.85 -0.69 -4.45
CA SER A 97 7.76 -1.89 -3.63
C SER A 97 7.17 -1.58 -2.24
N PRO A 98 6.09 -2.26 -1.83
CA PRO A 98 5.57 -2.11 -0.47
C PRO A 98 6.62 -2.43 0.61
N GLN A 99 7.53 -3.36 0.32
CA GLN A 99 8.62 -3.70 1.22
C GLN A 99 9.59 -2.53 1.42
N THR A 100 9.92 -1.81 0.35
CA THR A 100 10.77 -0.61 0.43
C THR A 100 10.08 0.47 1.23
N TYR A 101 8.78 0.70 1.01
CA TYR A 101 8.01 1.67 1.79
C TYR A 101 7.88 1.26 3.25
N ALA A 102 7.71 -0.03 3.53
CA ALA A 102 7.69 -0.52 4.91
C ALA A 102 9.00 -0.20 5.63
N HIS A 103 10.13 -0.44 4.95
CA HIS A 103 11.43 -0.09 5.49
C HIS A 103 11.54 1.41 5.78
N PHE A 104 11.17 2.24 4.82
CA PHE A 104 11.20 3.69 4.97
C PHE A 104 10.32 4.16 6.14
N ILE A 105 9.07 3.73 6.18
CA ILE A 105 8.12 4.13 7.22
C ILE A 105 8.63 3.73 8.61
N CYS A 106 9.15 2.51 8.74
CA CYS A 106 9.62 2.01 10.04
C CYS A 106 10.92 2.68 10.49
N THR A 107 11.85 2.94 9.58
CA THR A 107 13.12 3.60 9.95
C THR A 107 12.96 5.11 10.16
N ARG A 108 11.95 5.71 9.56
CA ARG A 108 11.65 7.13 9.69
C ARG A 108 10.29 7.35 10.33
N TRP A 109 9.99 6.58 11.36
CA TRP A 109 8.72 6.71 12.09
C TRP A 109 8.51 8.11 12.67
N ASP A 110 9.59 8.83 12.94
CA ASP A 110 9.55 10.23 13.36
C ASP A 110 8.74 11.12 12.42
N LEU A 111 8.71 10.80 11.12
CA LEU A 111 7.96 11.55 10.12
C LEU A 111 6.46 11.25 10.14
N PHE A 112 6.07 10.11 10.69
CA PHE A 112 4.69 9.62 10.69
C PHE A 112 4.03 9.64 12.06
N GLN A 113 4.83 9.65 13.11
CA GLN A 113 4.33 9.74 14.46
C GLN A 113 3.53 11.03 14.63
N ASP A 114 2.28 10.92 15.12
CA ASP A 114 1.36 12.03 15.28
C ASP A 114 1.08 12.80 13.97
N ASN A 115 1.31 12.15 12.83
CA ASN A 115 1.07 12.75 11.51
C ASN A 115 0.35 11.73 10.59
N LEU A 116 -0.91 11.52 10.86
CA LEU A 116 -1.74 10.57 10.12
C LEU A 116 -1.88 10.95 8.65
N ASP A 117 -1.95 12.26 8.37
CA ASP A 117 -2.03 12.77 6.99
C ASP A 117 -0.82 12.29 6.17
N ASN A 118 0.38 12.48 6.70
CA ASN A 118 1.60 12.04 6.02
C ASN A 118 1.62 10.53 5.79
N PHE A 119 1.14 9.75 6.77
CA PHE A 119 1.05 8.31 6.63
C PHE A 119 0.07 7.91 5.53
N PHE A 120 -1.12 8.51 5.49
CA PHE A 120 -2.10 8.24 4.44
C PHE A 120 -1.56 8.56 3.05
N ARG A 121 -0.87 9.69 2.93
CA ARG A 121 -0.25 10.09 1.66
C ARG A 121 0.76 9.05 1.17
N GLU A 122 1.65 8.59 2.05
CA GLU A 122 2.64 7.60 1.67
C GLU A 122 2.02 6.23 1.36
N MET A 123 0.97 5.85 2.07
CA MET A 123 0.22 4.63 1.76
C MET A 123 -0.42 4.69 0.37
N LEU A 124 -0.91 5.84 -0.03
CA LEU A 124 -1.46 6.03 -1.38
C LEU A 124 -0.37 5.91 -2.46
N VAL A 125 0.79 6.52 -2.23
CA VAL A 125 1.93 6.40 -3.17
C VAL A 125 2.36 4.94 -3.29
N CYS A 126 2.46 4.22 -2.18
CA CYS A 126 2.77 2.80 -2.14
C CYS A 126 1.75 1.94 -2.88
N SER A 127 0.51 2.42 -3.01
CA SER A 127 -0.60 1.66 -3.60
C SER A 127 -0.69 1.79 -5.13
N ILE A 128 0.07 2.68 -5.75
CA ILE A 128 0.03 2.88 -7.21
C ILE A 128 0.59 1.66 -7.92
N THR A 129 -0.18 1.14 -8.88
CA THR A 129 0.20 -0.05 -9.63
C THR A 129 0.24 0.22 -11.13
N VAL A 130 0.98 -0.59 -11.84
CA VAL A 130 0.99 -0.65 -13.30
C VAL A 130 0.58 -2.06 -13.73
N LYS A 131 -0.21 -2.15 -14.80
CA LYS A 131 -0.59 -3.47 -15.33
C LYS A 131 0.57 -4.02 -16.17
N CYS A 132 0.99 -5.23 -15.85
CA CYS A 132 2.13 -5.89 -16.50
C CYS A 132 1.83 -7.38 -16.71
N THR A 133 2.75 -8.06 -17.41
CA THR A 133 2.62 -9.50 -17.65
C THR A 133 2.97 -10.30 -16.40
N LEU A 134 2.38 -11.50 -16.31
CA LEU A 134 2.70 -12.48 -15.26
C LEU A 134 3.95 -13.28 -15.66
N GLU A 135 5.12 -12.69 -15.50
CA GLU A 135 6.38 -13.41 -15.74
C GLU A 135 7.35 -13.19 -14.59
#